data_13b11d1d375a63da798b885d3f156491
#
_entry.id   13b11d1d375a63da798b885d3f156491
#
_cell.length_a   1.000
_cell.length_b   1.000
_cell.length_c   1.000
_cell.angle_alpha   90.00
_cell.angle_beta   90.00
_cell.angle_gamma   90.00
#
_symmetry.space_group_name_H-M   'P 1'
#
loop_
_entity.id
_entity.type
_entity.pdbx_description
1 polymer ?
#
loop_
_entity_poly.entity_id
_entity_poly.type
_entity_poly.pdbx_seq_one_letter_code
_entity_poly.pdbx_strand_id
1 'polypeptide(L)'
;MAVEVRMPQLGLTMEEGTVSKWIKQEGDSVKAGDVLLEITTDKLTSEVTAETEGTLIKIVAQEGDDVPVKGVLAYIGASGEQVGGQAAAPAPAAAPTPAAAPAPAPAAKKPAGETTVAVIGGGPGGYVAAIRAAQLGGKVTLIEKNKLGGTCLNVGCIPTKALLHAAEAISEAKEAAAYGINVEVKSVDWDKVQAKKSAITNQLVSGVTGLMKANKIKVVEGTASFASKDTLTVVKKDGTKENMTFDKIIIAAGSIPAVPPIPGVKENANCVDSTGALSFEAIPKSLLVIGGGVIGIELATAYSKFGTEVTVVEAAPKLLPMMDGELTAQMRKIMESRGVKIMTEAKVQSVEAAAVGAKVQVEVGGKVQAFEAEKVLVAVGRRTDTEGLNLDAVGIANDRGRITVNDKMETNVPNVYAIGDCLGKVMLAHVASAQGEVAAENALGEDAVYNGATNPSCVYTDPEFAGVGLTEEKAKELGIAYTVGKFPLMANGKSLIMNGGVGSIKFILGKEYKEVLGVHILGPRATDLIGECALAIGMEATVEDIIATIHAHPTVTEAVREAALAAEKRAIHIPNK
;
A
#
# COMPACT_ATOMS: atom_id res chain seq x y z
N MET A 1 -1.45 -33.70 -46.59
CA MET A 1 -1.05 -32.27 -46.36
C MET A 1 -0.41 -32.20 -44.99
N ALA A 2 0.78 -31.61 -44.89
CA ALA A 2 1.46 -31.47 -43.62
C ALA A 2 0.66 -30.57 -42.66
N VAL A 3 0.54 -30.98 -41.41
CA VAL A 3 -0.16 -30.27 -40.33
C VAL A 3 0.87 -29.49 -39.54
N GLU A 4 0.58 -28.26 -39.22
CA GLU A 4 1.45 -27.40 -38.41
C GLU A 4 1.28 -27.70 -36.92
N VAL A 5 2.40 -27.91 -36.22
CA VAL A 5 2.47 -27.87 -34.75
C VAL A 5 2.75 -26.46 -34.35
N ARG A 6 1.89 -25.85 -33.56
CA ARG A 6 1.98 -24.42 -33.19
C ARG A 6 2.20 -24.26 -31.70
N MET A 7 2.85 -23.14 -31.31
CA MET A 7 3.02 -22.75 -29.91
C MET A 7 1.65 -22.59 -29.24
N PRO A 8 1.34 -23.40 -28.21
CA PRO A 8 0.06 -23.29 -27.50
C PRO A 8 0.00 -22.06 -26.63
N GLN A 9 -1.20 -21.55 -26.39
CA GLN A 9 -1.41 -20.49 -25.40
C GLN A 9 -1.73 -21.12 -24.04
N LEU A 10 -0.77 -21.13 -23.13
CA LEU A 10 -0.89 -21.75 -21.80
C LEU A 10 -1.41 -20.77 -20.72
N GLY A 11 -1.61 -19.50 -21.06
CA GLY A 11 -2.16 -18.47 -20.18
C GLY A 11 -2.70 -17.29 -20.98
N LEU A 12 -3.66 -16.53 -20.39
CA LEU A 12 -4.31 -15.39 -21.06
C LEU A 12 -3.34 -14.27 -21.44
N THR A 13 -2.25 -14.12 -20.69
CA THR A 13 -1.21 -13.09 -20.88
C THR A 13 0.06 -13.60 -21.57
N MET A 14 0.08 -14.87 -22.03
CA MET A 14 1.23 -15.44 -22.72
C MET A 14 1.33 -14.86 -24.12
N GLU A 15 2.42 -14.20 -24.44
CA GLU A 15 2.72 -13.64 -25.77
C GLU A 15 3.66 -14.57 -26.56
N GLU A 16 4.62 -15.23 -25.89
CA GLU A 16 5.59 -16.14 -26.48
C GLU A 16 5.97 -17.27 -25.49
N GLY A 17 6.67 -18.31 -25.97
CA GLY A 17 7.26 -19.37 -25.19
C GLY A 17 8.59 -19.81 -25.77
N THR A 18 9.50 -20.23 -24.92
CA THR A 18 10.85 -20.71 -25.30
C THR A 18 10.82 -22.23 -25.51
N VAL A 19 11.35 -22.74 -26.60
CA VAL A 19 11.55 -24.19 -26.80
C VAL A 19 12.67 -24.69 -25.91
N SER A 20 12.32 -25.47 -24.88
CA SER A 20 13.31 -25.96 -23.90
C SER A 20 14.05 -27.18 -24.41
N LYS A 21 13.32 -28.14 -25.00
CA LYS A 21 13.90 -29.39 -25.45
C LYS A 21 13.00 -30.10 -26.46
N TRP A 22 13.58 -30.64 -27.53
CA TRP A 22 12.91 -31.57 -28.44
C TRP A 22 13.02 -33.00 -27.93
N ILE A 23 11.88 -33.73 -27.82
CA ILE A 23 11.80 -35.13 -27.43
C ILE A 23 11.77 -36.05 -28.65
N LYS A 24 11.20 -35.56 -29.75
CA LYS A 24 11.17 -36.22 -31.07
C LYS A 24 12.08 -35.48 -32.06
N GLN A 25 12.65 -36.22 -33.01
CA GLN A 25 13.52 -35.69 -34.06
C GLN A 25 12.86 -35.74 -35.43
N GLU A 26 13.39 -34.95 -36.40
CA GLU A 26 12.93 -35.03 -37.79
C GLU A 26 13.10 -36.47 -38.34
N GLY A 27 12.04 -37.01 -38.91
CA GLY A 27 11.94 -38.38 -39.38
C GLY A 27 11.25 -39.35 -38.41
N ASP A 28 11.02 -38.96 -37.16
CA ASP A 28 10.35 -39.80 -36.19
C ASP A 28 8.86 -39.98 -36.49
N SER A 29 8.33 -41.20 -36.35
CA SER A 29 6.90 -41.46 -36.40
C SER A 29 6.24 -41.05 -35.09
N VAL A 30 5.15 -40.31 -35.17
CA VAL A 30 4.38 -39.82 -34.03
C VAL A 30 2.91 -40.21 -34.12
N LYS A 31 2.29 -40.44 -32.99
CA LYS A 31 0.83 -40.70 -32.85
C LYS A 31 0.20 -39.49 -32.17
N ALA A 32 -1.09 -39.29 -32.39
CA ALA A 32 -1.83 -38.28 -31.66
C ALA A 32 -1.70 -38.53 -30.13
N GLY A 33 -1.27 -37.49 -29.41
CA GLY A 33 -0.96 -37.51 -27.98
C GLY A 33 0.50 -37.77 -27.62
N ASP A 34 1.37 -38.15 -28.58
CA ASP A 34 2.82 -38.29 -28.29
C ASP A 34 3.43 -36.91 -27.96
N VAL A 35 4.26 -36.83 -26.94
CA VAL A 35 4.99 -35.59 -26.58
C VAL A 35 6.07 -35.35 -27.62
N LEU A 36 6.08 -34.14 -28.21
CA LEU A 36 7.02 -33.71 -29.24
C LEU A 36 8.18 -32.90 -28.66
N LEU A 37 7.87 -31.96 -27.80
CA LEU A 37 8.84 -31.07 -27.19
C LEU A 37 8.34 -30.53 -25.84
N GLU A 38 9.27 -30.00 -25.05
CA GLU A 38 9.01 -29.19 -23.86
C GLU A 38 9.20 -27.71 -24.18
N ILE A 39 8.28 -26.88 -23.70
CA ILE A 39 8.35 -25.42 -23.77
C ILE A 39 8.36 -24.83 -22.37
N THR A 40 9.06 -23.71 -22.20
CA THR A 40 9.08 -22.94 -20.94
C THR A 40 8.51 -21.56 -21.19
N THR A 41 7.68 -21.11 -20.25
CA THR A 41 7.18 -19.74 -20.18
C THR A 41 7.74 -19.06 -18.92
N ASP A 42 7.45 -17.80 -18.71
CA ASP A 42 7.81 -17.04 -17.50
C ASP A 42 7.28 -17.68 -16.18
N LYS A 43 6.30 -18.60 -16.27
CA LYS A 43 5.59 -19.14 -15.10
C LYS A 43 5.65 -20.66 -14.97
N LEU A 44 5.83 -21.41 -16.05
CA LEU A 44 5.81 -22.87 -16.01
C LEU A 44 6.48 -23.52 -17.24
N THR A 45 6.89 -24.78 -17.09
CA THR A 45 7.29 -25.65 -18.18
C THR A 45 6.13 -26.60 -18.53
N SER A 46 5.86 -26.79 -19.81
CA SER A 46 4.77 -27.63 -20.30
C SER A 46 5.20 -28.43 -21.53
N GLU A 47 4.54 -29.57 -21.76
CA GLU A 47 4.76 -30.44 -22.90
C GLU A 47 3.81 -30.09 -24.04
N VAL A 48 4.32 -30.09 -25.27
CA VAL A 48 3.54 -29.95 -26.50
C VAL A 48 3.41 -31.31 -27.15
N THR A 49 2.17 -31.77 -27.38
CA THR A 49 1.85 -33.07 -27.94
C THR A 49 1.41 -33.00 -29.38
N ALA A 50 1.58 -34.08 -30.13
CA ALA A 50 1.10 -34.20 -31.50
C ALA A 50 -0.45 -34.25 -31.51
N GLU A 51 -1.09 -33.43 -32.33
CA GLU A 51 -2.55 -33.44 -32.54
C GLU A 51 -2.98 -34.52 -33.54
N THR A 52 -2.07 -34.96 -34.41
CA THR A 52 -2.33 -35.95 -35.48
C THR A 52 -1.21 -36.98 -35.56
N GLU A 53 -1.52 -38.19 -36.09
CA GLU A 53 -0.52 -39.20 -36.40
C GLU A 53 0.21 -38.85 -37.72
N GLY A 54 1.49 -39.18 -37.82
CA GLY A 54 2.32 -38.96 -38.98
C GLY A 54 3.80 -39.08 -38.74
N THR A 55 4.62 -38.48 -39.58
CA THR A 55 6.05 -38.32 -39.40
C THR A 55 6.37 -36.86 -39.11
N LEU A 56 7.24 -36.56 -38.14
CA LEU A 56 7.76 -35.21 -37.90
C LEU A 56 8.66 -34.82 -39.08
N ILE A 57 8.13 -34.04 -40.04
CA ILE A 57 8.81 -33.77 -41.34
C ILE A 57 9.90 -32.71 -41.16
N LYS A 58 9.59 -31.67 -40.41
CA LYS A 58 10.49 -30.52 -40.27
C LYS A 58 10.30 -29.81 -38.93
N ILE A 59 11.38 -29.55 -38.24
CA ILE A 59 11.45 -28.67 -37.07
C ILE A 59 11.79 -27.25 -37.58
N VAL A 60 10.94 -26.28 -37.20
CA VAL A 60 11.09 -24.86 -37.57
C VAL A 60 11.79 -24.09 -36.46
N ALA A 61 11.38 -24.31 -35.22
CA ALA A 61 11.96 -23.66 -34.05
C ALA A 61 12.95 -24.61 -33.36
N GLN A 62 14.17 -24.13 -33.09
CA GLN A 62 15.25 -24.92 -32.44
C GLN A 62 15.14 -24.78 -30.91
N GLU A 63 15.87 -25.63 -30.17
CA GLU A 63 16.03 -25.48 -28.71
C GLU A 63 16.66 -24.11 -28.40
N GLY A 64 16.02 -23.35 -27.50
CA GLY A 64 16.40 -22.00 -27.11
C GLY A 64 15.71 -20.88 -27.91
N ASP A 65 14.92 -21.20 -28.93
CA ASP A 65 14.19 -20.18 -29.69
C ASP A 65 12.92 -19.72 -28.94
N ASP A 66 12.68 -18.41 -28.93
CA ASP A 66 11.44 -17.81 -28.45
C ASP A 66 10.45 -17.74 -29.61
N VAL A 67 9.28 -18.35 -29.43
CA VAL A 67 8.26 -18.46 -30.47
C VAL A 67 6.96 -17.81 -29.98
N PRO A 68 6.40 -16.84 -30.73
CA PRO A 68 5.14 -16.21 -30.32
C PRO A 68 3.98 -17.22 -30.31
N VAL A 69 2.98 -17.00 -29.47
CA VAL A 69 1.77 -17.81 -29.39
C VAL A 69 1.16 -17.97 -30.78
N LYS A 70 0.81 -19.23 -31.15
CA LYS A 70 0.36 -19.65 -32.49
C LYS A 70 1.46 -19.65 -33.57
N GLY A 71 2.70 -19.31 -33.25
CA GLY A 71 3.87 -19.47 -34.14
C GLY A 71 4.11 -20.96 -34.45
N VAL A 72 4.66 -21.25 -35.63
CA VAL A 72 4.88 -22.63 -36.09
C VAL A 72 6.14 -23.19 -35.45
N LEU A 73 6.04 -24.32 -34.75
CA LEU A 73 7.14 -25.07 -34.12
C LEU A 73 7.69 -26.16 -35.05
N ALA A 74 6.81 -26.89 -35.73
CA ALA A 74 7.17 -28.01 -36.61
C ALA A 74 6.04 -28.39 -37.58
N TYR A 75 6.31 -29.32 -38.46
CA TYR A 75 5.33 -29.91 -39.40
C TYR A 75 5.27 -31.43 -39.23
N ILE A 76 4.04 -31.98 -39.18
CA ILE A 76 3.76 -33.44 -39.18
C ILE A 76 3.01 -33.79 -40.48
N GLY A 77 3.43 -34.84 -41.17
CA GLY A 77 2.76 -35.29 -42.38
C GLY A 77 3.20 -36.69 -42.84
N ALA A 78 2.97 -37.05 -44.11
CA ALA A 78 3.40 -38.34 -44.66
C ALA A 78 4.93 -38.36 -44.86
N SER A 79 5.57 -39.53 -44.66
CA SER A 79 7.04 -39.68 -44.85
C SER A 79 7.41 -39.33 -46.31
N GLY A 80 8.31 -38.32 -46.45
CA GLY A 80 8.76 -37.83 -47.76
C GLY A 80 7.94 -36.67 -48.35
N GLU A 81 6.93 -36.17 -47.65
CA GLU A 81 6.18 -34.97 -48.08
C GLU A 81 7.04 -33.72 -47.93
N GLN A 82 7.20 -32.96 -49.02
CA GLN A 82 7.96 -31.70 -49.00
C GLN A 82 7.06 -30.55 -48.51
N VAL A 83 7.47 -29.88 -47.44
CA VAL A 83 6.84 -28.64 -46.96
C VAL A 83 7.34 -27.49 -47.84
N GLY A 84 6.49 -27.03 -48.78
CA GLY A 84 6.78 -25.88 -49.62
C GLY A 84 6.91 -24.61 -48.80
N GLY A 85 8.08 -23.97 -48.85
CA GLY A 85 8.30 -22.69 -48.23
C GLY A 85 7.44 -21.60 -48.88
N GLN A 86 6.52 -21.04 -48.12
CA GLN A 86 5.87 -19.79 -48.46
C GLN A 86 6.27 -18.76 -47.42
N ALA A 87 7.33 -17.99 -47.78
CA ALA A 87 7.62 -16.75 -47.07
C ALA A 87 6.41 -15.83 -47.21
N ALA A 88 5.93 -15.30 -46.12
CA ALA A 88 4.88 -14.30 -46.11
C ALA A 88 5.29 -13.09 -46.96
N ALA A 89 4.48 -12.78 -47.99
CA ALA A 89 4.64 -11.61 -48.83
C ALA A 89 4.44 -10.33 -48.01
N PRO A 90 5.23 -9.28 -48.24
CA PRO A 90 5.09 -8.01 -47.53
C PRO A 90 3.78 -7.30 -47.98
N ALA A 91 3.06 -6.75 -47.03
CA ALA A 91 1.92 -5.87 -47.25
C ALA A 91 2.35 -4.60 -48.02
N PRO A 92 1.47 -3.96 -48.83
CA PRO A 92 1.83 -2.84 -49.68
C PRO A 92 2.25 -1.62 -48.86
N ALA A 93 3.36 -1.01 -49.29
CA ALA A 93 3.94 0.20 -48.71
C ALA A 93 2.96 1.38 -48.75
N ALA A 94 2.66 1.97 -47.62
CA ALA A 94 2.10 3.32 -47.50
C ALA A 94 3.19 4.36 -47.79
N ALA A 95 2.81 5.46 -48.45
CA ALA A 95 3.68 6.54 -48.90
C ALA A 95 4.49 7.20 -47.75
N PRO A 96 5.69 7.75 -48.01
CA PRO A 96 6.60 8.17 -46.99
C PRO A 96 6.14 9.48 -46.30
N THR A 97 5.96 9.40 -45.00
CA THR A 97 5.94 10.57 -44.09
C THR A 97 7.37 10.99 -43.78
N PRO A 98 7.68 12.29 -43.59
CA PRO A 98 9.07 12.74 -43.41
C PRO A 98 9.72 12.13 -42.17
N ALA A 99 10.97 11.72 -42.33
CA ALA A 99 11.76 11.05 -41.29
C ALA A 99 11.90 11.92 -40.05
N ALA A 100 11.37 11.43 -38.93
CA ALA A 100 11.80 11.86 -37.60
C ALA A 100 13.24 11.40 -37.38
N ALA A 101 14.04 12.24 -36.74
CA ALA A 101 15.43 11.94 -36.40
C ALA A 101 15.49 10.62 -35.60
N PRO A 102 16.51 9.77 -35.77
CA PRO A 102 16.63 8.50 -35.08
C PRO A 102 16.65 8.74 -33.56
N ALA A 103 15.76 8.05 -32.85
CA ALA A 103 15.80 7.98 -31.40
C ALA A 103 17.20 7.49 -30.97
N PRO A 104 17.81 8.03 -29.91
CA PRO A 104 19.07 7.52 -29.41
C PRO A 104 18.92 6.05 -29.08
N ALA A 105 19.86 5.23 -29.56
CA ALA A 105 19.92 3.81 -29.26
C ALA A 105 19.84 3.59 -27.73
N PRO A 106 19.14 2.55 -27.24
CA PRO A 106 19.11 2.24 -25.81
C PRO A 106 20.57 2.14 -25.32
N ALA A 107 20.90 2.91 -24.27
CA ALA A 107 22.21 2.83 -23.65
C ALA A 107 22.43 1.37 -23.23
N ALA A 108 23.59 0.79 -23.63
CA ALA A 108 23.95 -0.56 -23.24
C ALA A 108 23.83 -0.72 -21.74
N LYS A 109 23.01 -1.70 -21.29
CA LYS A 109 22.84 -2.01 -19.86
C LYS A 109 24.24 -2.31 -19.29
N LYS A 110 24.66 -1.58 -18.25
CA LYS A 110 25.86 -1.94 -17.47
C LYS A 110 25.69 -3.35 -16.92
N PRO A 111 26.78 -4.15 -16.79
CA PRO A 111 26.70 -5.47 -16.19
C PRO A 111 26.03 -5.40 -14.80
N ALA A 112 25.10 -6.32 -14.52
CA ALA A 112 24.45 -6.43 -13.21
C ALA A 112 25.52 -6.54 -12.10
N GLY A 113 25.38 -5.74 -11.04
CA GLY A 113 26.31 -5.71 -9.91
C GLY A 113 27.31 -4.53 -9.88
N GLU A 114 27.42 -3.72 -10.92
CA GLU A 114 28.27 -2.52 -10.94
C GLU A 114 27.53 -1.23 -10.58
N THR A 115 26.18 -1.19 -10.69
CA THR A 115 25.39 0.01 -10.39
C THR A 115 25.33 0.26 -8.88
N THR A 116 25.84 1.40 -8.43
CA THR A 116 25.79 1.82 -7.04
C THR A 116 24.50 2.62 -6.76
N VAL A 117 23.78 2.25 -5.71
CA VAL A 117 22.51 2.87 -5.34
C VAL A 117 22.57 3.40 -3.92
N ALA A 118 22.27 4.68 -3.72
CA ALA A 118 22.01 5.24 -2.41
C ALA A 118 20.50 5.25 -2.12
N VAL A 119 20.11 4.85 -0.90
CA VAL A 119 18.76 5.06 -0.38
C VAL A 119 18.85 5.94 0.84
N ILE A 120 18.18 7.10 0.82
CA ILE A 120 18.16 8.07 1.92
C ILE A 120 16.91 7.85 2.76
N GLY A 121 17.08 7.28 3.95
CA GLY A 121 16.01 6.93 4.89
C GLY A 121 15.71 5.44 4.92
N GLY A 122 15.62 4.87 6.12
CA GLY A 122 15.40 3.44 6.39
C GLY A 122 13.98 3.11 6.84
N GLY A 123 12.98 3.96 6.52
CA GLY A 123 11.55 3.68 6.72
C GLY A 123 11.02 2.61 5.75
N PRO A 124 9.70 2.27 5.79
CA PRO A 124 9.12 1.21 4.96
C PRO A 124 9.46 1.33 3.48
N GLY A 125 9.31 2.48 2.88
CA GLY A 125 9.70 2.69 1.49
C GLY A 125 11.19 2.49 1.26
N GLY A 126 12.04 3.03 2.15
CA GLY A 126 13.49 2.98 1.97
C GLY A 126 14.09 1.59 2.13
N TYR A 127 13.72 0.83 3.19
CA TYR A 127 14.27 -0.52 3.32
C TYR A 127 13.74 -1.48 2.25
N VAL A 128 12.49 -1.32 1.79
CA VAL A 128 11.94 -2.10 0.67
C VAL A 128 12.67 -1.77 -0.63
N ALA A 129 12.83 -0.47 -0.95
CA ALA A 129 13.60 -0.04 -2.12
C ALA A 129 15.04 -0.57 -2.09
N ALA A 130 15.69 -0.53 -0.92
CA ALA A 130 17.06 -1.02 -0.76
C ALA A 130 17.16 -2.53 -1.00
N ILE A 131 16.21 -3.31 -0.46
CA ILE A 131 16.16 -4.77 -0.68
C ILE A 131 15.89 -5.07 -2.15
N ARG A 132 14.89 -4.43 -2.76
CA ARG A 132 14.54 -4.66 -4.16
C ARG A 132 15.69 -4.30 -5.11
N ALA A 133 16.35 -3.16 -4.90
CA ALA A 133 17.53 -2.78 -5.68
C ALA A 133 18.68 -3.79 -5.53
N ALA A 134 18.89 -4.34 -4.31
CA ALA A 134 19.91 -5.36 -4.09
C ALA A 134 19.56 -6.69 -4.78
N GLN A 135 18.28 -7.11 -4.77
CA GLN A 135 17.78 -8.29 -5.49
C GLN A 135 18.00 -8.17 -7.00
N LEU A 136 17.90 -6.97 -7.56
CA LEU A 136 18.17 -6.67 -8.97
C LEU A 136 19.67 -6.50 -9.28
N GLY A 137 20.56 -6.80 -8.32
CA GLY A 137 22.01 -6.80 -8.49
C GLY A 137 22.68 -5.43 -8.24
N GLY A 138 21.96 -4.44 -7.72
CA GLY A 138 22.54 -3.16 -7.33
C GLY A 138 23.44 -3.27 -6.09
N LYS A 139 24.53 -2.48 -6.05
CA LYS A 139 25.36 -2.31 -4.86
C LYS A 139 24.78 -1.20 -3.97
N VAL A 140 23.99 -1.59 -2.97
CA VAL A 140 23.15 -0.67 -2.22
C VAL A 140 23.82 -0.16 -0.94
N THR A 141 23.72 1.16 -0.70
CA THR A 141 24.02 1.82 0.57
C THR A 141 22.75 2.52 1.06
N LEU A 142 22.24 2.11 2.22
CA LEU A 142 21.12 2.76 2.89
C LEU A 142 21.66 3.69 3.99
N ILE A 143 21.26 4.96 3.96
CA ILE A 143 21.69 5.99 4.91
C ILE A 143 20.51 6.34 5.80
N GLU A 144 20.62 6.08 7.12
CA GLU A 144 19.55 6.33 8.09
C GLU A 144 20.05 7.21 9.23
N LYS A 145 19.32 8.30 9.50
CA LYS A 145 19.70 9.28 10.55
C LYS A 145 19.35 8.83 11.97
N ASN A 146 18.31 7.98 12.12
CA ASN A 146 17.81 7.53 13.42
C ASN A 146 17.88 6.01 13.55
N LYS A 147 16.78 5.31 13.28
CA LYS A 147 16.65 3.85 13.41
C LYS A 147 15.99 3.25 12.16
N LEU A 148 16.49 2.10 11.73
CA LEU A 148 15.82 1.29 10.70
C LEU A 148 14.35 1.02 11.06
N GLY A 149 13.48 0.93 10.04
CA GLY A 149 12.05 0.84 10.22
C GLY A 149 11.34 2.20 10.26
N GLY A 150 12.10 3.31 10.42
CA GLY A 150 11.60 4.68 10.36
C GLY A 150 10.45 4.96 11.32
N THR A 151 9.57 5.89 10.95
CA THR A 151 8.38 6.26 11.74
C THR A 151 7.49 5.05 12.01
N CYS A 152 7.18 4.25 10.99
CA CYS A 152 6.19 3.17 11.07
C CYS A 152 6.51 2.15 12.18
N LEU A 153 7.73 1.58 12.18
CA LEU A 153 8.10 0.56 13.14
C LEU A 153 8.39 1.14 14.53
N ASN A 154 8.96 2.33 14.61
CA ASN A 154 9.48 2.84 15.89
C ASN A 154 8.50 3.74 16.66
N VAL A 155 7.77 4.63 15.94
CA VAL A 155 6.96 5.70 16.57
C VAL A 155 5.65 5.97 15.82
N GLY A 156 5.13 5.00 15.07
CA GLY A 156 3.92 5.15 14.25
C GLY A 156 3.03 3.93 14.27
N CYS A 157 2.93 3.25 13.12
CA CYS A 157 1.97 2.16 12.87
C CYS A 157 2.04 1.06 13.94
N ILE A 158 3.22 0.46 14.11
CA ILE A 158 3.37 -0.74 14.94
C ILE A 158 3.12 -0.45 16.43
N PRO A 159 3.75 0.55 17.06
CA PRO A 159 3.46 0.85 18.46
C PRO A 159 2.01 1.30 18.69
N THR A 160 1.37 2.00 17.74
CA THR A 160 -0.06 2.35 17.83
C THR A 160 -0.92 1.10 17.83
N LYS A 161 -0.70 0.16 16.90
CA LYS A 161 -1.47 -1.08 16.81
C LYS A 161 -1.23 -1.99 18.02
N ALA A 162 -0.03 -1.99 18.59
CA ALA A 162 0.25 -2.69 19.84
C ALA A 162 -0.56 -2.13 21.03
N LEU A 163 -0.71 -0.80 21.12
CA LEU A 163 -1.56 -0.17 22.14
C LEU A 163 -3.05 -0.45 21.90
N LEU A 164 -3.53 -0.36 20.64
CA LEU A 164 -4.91 -0.67 20.28
C LEU A 164 -5.25 -2.11 20.65
N HIS A 165 -4.40 -3.07 20.32
CA HIS A 165 -4.61 -4.49 20.66
C HIS A 165 -4.61 -4.73 22.19
N ALA A 166 -3.73 -4.05 22.94
CA ALA A 166 -3.77 -4.12 24.41
C ALA A 166 -5.07 -3.53 24.98
N ALA A 167 -5.58 -2.45 24.39
CA ALA A 167 -6.84 -1.83 24.77
C ALA A 167 -8.06 -2.70 24.39
N GLU A 168 -7.98 -3.42 23.27
CA GLU A 168 -8.99 -4.36 22.81
C GLU A 168 -9.23 -5.49 23.82
N ALA A 169 -8.17 -6.05 24.39
CA ALA A 169 -8.26 -7.09 25.42
C ALA A 169 -9.11 -6.66 26.64
N ILE A 170 -9.15 -5.37 26.96
CA ILE A 170 -10.02 -4.82 28.03
C ILE A 170 -11.49 -4.85 27.58
N SER A 171 -11.76 -4.47 26.32
CA SER A 171 -13.12 -4.50 25.75
C SER A 171 -13.64 -5.93 25.67
N GLU A 172 -12.85 -6.86 25.15
CA GLU A 172 -13.19 -8.29 25.08
C GLU A 172 -13.51 -8.88 26.45
N ALA A 173 -12.72 -8.54 27.48
CA ALA A 173 -12.98 -8.98 28.86
C ALA A 173 -14.33 -8.46 29.38
N LYS A 174 -14.71 -7.23 29.06
CA LYS A 174 -16.02 -6.66 29.45
C LYS A 174 -17.18 -7.30 28.66
N GLU A 175 -16.98 -7.56 27.37
CA GLU A 175 -17.97 -8.15 26.48
C GLU A 175 -18.19 -9.65 26.76
N ALA A 176 -17.25 -10.34 27.37
CA ALA A 176 -17.33 -11.74 27.75
C ALA A 176 -18.56 -12.05 28.65
N ALA A 177 -19.03 -11.07 29.39
CA ALA A 177 -20.26 -11.19 30.22
C ALA A 177 -21.51 -11.53 29.40
N ALA A 178 -21.60 -11.08 28.14
CA ALA A 178 -22.72 -11.43 27.25
C ALA A 178 -22.76 -12.93 26.91
N TYR A 179 -21.65 -13.63 27.05
CA TYR A 179 -21.54 -15.08 26.88
C TYR A 179 -21.58 -15.84 28.20
N GLY A 180 -21.90 -15.19 29.31
CA GLY A 180 -21.92 -15.80 30.63
C GLY A 180 -20.53 -15.97 31.27
N ILE A 181 -19.51 -15.36 30.71
CA ILE A 181 -18.13 -15.43 31.21
C ILE A 181 -17.87 -14.16 32.03
N ASN A 182 -17.84 -14.29 33.33
CA ASN A 182 -17.64 -13.16 34.26
C ASN A 182 -16.14 -12.94 34.46
N VAL A 183 -15.62 -11.83 33.93
CA VAL A 183 -14.23 -11.40 34.06
C VAL A 183 -14.18 -10.06 34.76
N GLU A 184 -13.28 -9.92 35.72
CA GLU A 184 -12.97 -8.65 36.38
C GLU A 184 -11.59 -8.15 35.95
N VAL A 185 -11.53 -7.00 35.28
CA VAL A 185 -10.27 -6.31 34.98
C VAL A 185 -9.90 -5.47 36.23
N LYS A 186 -9.05 -6.01 37.10
CA LYS A 186 -8.67 -5.36 38.35
C LYS A 186 -7.80 -4.12 38.14
N SER A 187 -6.86 -4.18 37.20
CA SER A 187 -5.94 -3.08 36.90
C SER A 187 -5.28 -3.30 35.55
N VAL A 188 -4.73 -2.22 34.99
CA VAL A 188 -3.83 -2.27 33.82
C VAL A 188 -2.41 -1.99 34.31
N ASP A 189 -1.51 -2.92 34.15
CA ASP A 189 -0.08 -2.73 34.40
C ASP A 189 0.53 -2.03 33.17
N TRP A 190 0.56 -0.68 33.25
CA TRP A 190 0.97 0.15 32.12
C TRP A 190 2.43 -0.08 31.71
N ASP A 191 3.31 -0.35 32.67
CA ASP A 191 4.72 -0.65 32.38
C ASP A 191 4.86 -1.90 31.51
N LYS A 192 4.05 -2.94 31.78
CA LYS A 192 4.02 -4.14 30.94
C LYS A 192 3.43 -3.90 29.55
N VAL A 193 2.42 -3.05 29.43
CA VAL A 193 1.87 -2.64 28.12
C VAL A 193 2.96 -1.95 27.30
N GLN A 194 3.67 -0.98 27.91
CA GLN A 194 4.77 -0.26 27.27
C GLN A 194 5.95 -1.18 26.92
N ALA A 195 6.31 -2.09 27.82
CA ALA A 195 7.36 -3.09 27.60
C ALA A 195 6.99 -4.03 26.43
N LYS A 196 5.75 -4.54 26.37
CA LYS A 196 5.28 -5.40 25.27
C LYS A 196 5.30 -4.70 23.93
N LYS A 197 4.80 -3.45 23.88
CA LYS A 197 4.88 -2.57 22.71
C LYS A 197 6.34 -2.43 22.21
N SER A 198 7.25 -2.13 23.15
CA SER A 198 8.67 -1.96 22.83
C SER A 198 9.33 -3.24 22.36
N ALA A 199 8.98 -4.38 22.94
CA ALA A 199 9.49 -5.70 22.52
C ALA A 199 9.08 -6.02 21.07
N ILE A 200 7.82 -5.77 20.68
CA ILE A 200 7.32 -5.96 19.32
C ILE A 200 8.11 -5.07 18.33
N THR A 201 8.25 -3.79 18.65
CA THR A 201 9.01 -2.84 17.84
C THR A 201 10.45 -3.29 17.65
N ASN A 202 11.13 -3.65 18.74
CA ASN A 202 12.54 -4.09 18.69
C ASN A 202 12.70 -5.39 17.88
N GLN A 203 11.77 -6.32 17.97
CA GLN A 203 11.79 -7.55 17.20
C GLN A 203 11.74 -7.26 15.70
N LEU A 204 10.84 -6.36 15.26
CA LEU A 204 10.69 -5.98 13.85
C LEU A 204 11.91 -5.21 13.34
N VAL A 205 12.44 -4.27 14.12
CA VAL A 205 13.66 -3.53 13.76
C VAL A 205 14.86 -4.47 13.62
N SER A 206 14.98 -5.46 14.53
CA SER A 206 16.01 -6.51 14.43
C SER A 206 15.83 -7.36 13.17
N GLY A 207 14.59 -7.69 12.80
CA GLY A 207 14.27 -8.39 11.56
C GLY A 207 14.72 -7.61 10.32
N VAL A 208 14.37 -6.32 10.22
CA VAL A 208 14.82 -5.45 9.11
C VAL A 208 16.35 -5.35 9.08
N THR A 209 17.00 -5.23 10.24
CA THR A 209 18.47 -5.22 10.32
C THR A 209 19.07 -6.52 9.78
N GLY A 210 18.46 -7.66 10.10
CA GLY A 210 18.84 -8.97 9.55
C GLY A 210 18.69 -9.03 8.03
N LEU A 211 17.59 -8.50 7.49
CA LEU A 211 17.34 -8.43 6.05
C LEU A 211 18.37 -7.55 5.31
N MET A 212 18.79 -6.41 5.91
CA MET A 212 19.87 -5.60 5.34
C MET A 212 21.15 -6.41 5.17
N LYS A 213 21.54 -7.18 6.21
CA LYS A 213 22.74 -8.04 6.18
C LYS A 213 22.60 -9.17 5.16
N ALA A 214 21.44 -9.84 5.12
CA ALA A 214 21.18 -10.96 4.21
C ALA A 214 21.28 -10.53 2.74
N ASN A 215 20.82 -9.32 2.42
CA ASN A 215 20.90 -8.73 1.07
C ASN A 215 22.20 -7.94 0.83
N LYS A 216 23.20 -8.03 1.72
CA LYS A 216 24.51 -7.36 1.59
C LYS A 216 24.42 -5.84 1.43
N ILE A 217 23.37 -5.22 2.00
CA ILE A 217 23.15 -3.78 1.97
C ILE A 217 24.04 -3.12 3.03
N LYS A 218 24.84 -2.13 2.62
CA LYS A 218 25.63 -1.32 3.54
C LYS A 218 24.72 -0.31 4.23
N VAL A 219 24.55 -0.42 5.54
CA VAL A 219 23.81 0.58 6.34
C VAL A 219 24.81 1.58 6.92
N VAL A 220 24.55 2.88 6.67
CA VAL A 220 25.34 4.00 7.19
C VAL A 220 24.46 4.84 8.11
N GLU A 221 24.84 4.93 9.39
CA GLU A 221 24.15 5.79 10.35
C GLU A 221 24.62 7.24 10.17
N GLY A 222 23.71 8.13 9.72
CA GLY A 222 24.03 9.52 9.50
C GLY A 222 22.94 10.28 8.75
N THR A 223 23.11 11.58 8.67
CA THR A 223 22.22 12.49 7.93
C THR A 223 22.83 12.80 6.58
N ALA A 224 22.11 12.47 5.50
CA ALA A 224 22.52 12.74 4.13
C ALA A 224 22.03 14.10 3.64
N SER A 225 22.85 14.76 2.83
CA SER A 225 22.46 15.93 2.04
C SER A 225 23.15 15.91 0.68
N PHE A 226 22.57 16.51 -0.34
CA PHE A 226 23.20 16.59 -1.67
C PHE A 226 24.39 17.57 -1.66
N ALA A 227 25.54 17.10 -2.09
CA ALA A 227 26.71 17.92 -2.45
C ALA A 227 26.72 18.20 -3.96
N SER A 228 26.28 17.24 -4.78
CA SER A 228 26.05 17.34 -6.24
C SER A 228 24.92 16.37 -6.62
N LYS A 229 24.55 16.30 -7.91
CA LYS A 229 23.48 15.43 -8.41
C LYS A 229 23.71 13.92 -8.15
N ASP A 230 24.94 13.52 -7.98
CA ASP A 230 25.38 12.13 -7.79
C ASP A 230 26.14 11.90 -6.48
N THR A 231 26.42 12.95 -5.72
CA THR A 231 27.26 12.89 -4.51
C THR A 231 26.48 13.40 -3.30
N LEU A 232 26.47 12.57 -2.26
CA LEU A 232 25.87 12.87 -0.96
C LEU A 232 26.97 13.17 0.08
N THR A 233 26.81 14.22 0.85
CA THR A 233 27.53 14.44 2.10
C THR A 233 26.76 13.76 3.23
N VAL A 234 27.40 12.81 3.90
CA VAL A 234 26.81 12.11 5.06
C VAL A 234 27.50 12.60 6.33
N VAL A 235 26.72 13.18 7.23
CA VAL A 235 27.16 13.60 8.57
C VAL A 235 26.82 12.48 9.56
N LYS A 236 27.84 11.79 10.07
CA LYS A 236 27.69 10.70 11.05
C LYS A 236 27.39 11.24 12.46
N LYS A 237 26.95 10.37 13.37
CA LYS A 237 26.62 10.75 14.76
C LYS A 237 27.80 11.36 15.55
N ASP A 238 29.01 11.01 15.19
CA ASP A 238 30.25 11.57 15.77
C ASP A 238 30.67 12.93 15.18
N GLY A 239 29.86 13.47 14.26
CA GLY A 239 30.13 14.72 13.53
C GLY A 239 31.03 14.57 12.30
N THR A 240 31.57 13.39 12.03
CA THR A 240 32.41 13.13 10.85
C THR A 240 31.58 13.30 9.58
N LYS A 241 32.16 13.99 8.59
CA LYS A 241 31.57 14.18 7.26
C LYS A 241 32.27 13.31 6.23
N GLU A 242 31.49 12.60 5.43
CA GLU A 242 31.98 11.74 4.34
C GLU A 242 31.18 12.04 3.08
N ASN A 243 31.89 12.28 1.97
CA ASN A 243 31.24 12.38 0.66
C ASN A 243 31.21 11.01 -0.02
N MET A 244 30.04 10.62 -0.51
CA MET A 244 29.80 9.33 -1.15
C MET A 244 29.10 9.56 -2.48
N THR A 245 29.66 9.00 -3.56
CA THR A 245 29.13 9.14 -4.93
C THR A 245 28.42 7.86 -5.36
N PHE A 246 27.29 8.01 -6.06
CA PHE A 246 26.43 6.92 -6.49
C PHE A 246 25.93 7.12 -7.91
N ASP A 247 25.68 6.02 -8.62
CA ASP A 247 25.05 6.05 -9.95
C ASP A 247 23.57 6.41 -9.87
N LYS A 248 22.88 5.99 -8.78
CA LYS A 248 21.43 6.19 -8.54
C LYS A 248 21.16 6.60 -7.09
N ILE A 249 20.21 7.48 -6.89
CA ILE A 249 19.80 7.94 -5.57
C ILE A 249 18.28 7.84 -5.42
N ILE A 250 17.79 7.18 -4.36
CA ILE A 250 16.38 7.08 -4.00
C ILE A 250 16.16 7.84 -2.69
N ILE A 251 15.35 8.89 -2.73
CA ILE A 251 15.01 9.72 -1.57
C ILE A 251 13.77 9.14 -0.90
N ALA A 252 13.93 8.62 0.33
CA ALA A 252 12.88 8.06 1.18
C ALA A 252 12.86 8.75 2.55
N ALA A 253 13.02 10.07 2.56
CA ALA A 253 13.25 10.88 3.76
C ALA A 253 12.06 10.89 4.73
N GLY A 254 10.85 10.57 4.26
CA GLY A 254 9.68 10.45 5.09
C GLY A 254 9.05 11.78 5.50
N SER A 255 8.42 11.78 6.67
CA SER A 255 7.69 12.92 7.24
C SER A 255 7.84 13.01 8.75
N ILE A 256 7.50 14.17 9.31
CA ILE A 256 7.45 14.44 10.74
C ILE A 256 6.08 15.02 11.13
N PRO A 257 5.65 14.91 12.41
CA PRO A 257 4.42 15.54 12.87
C PRO A 257 4.39 17.04 12.57
N ALA A 258 3.26 17.54 12.09
CA ALA A 258 3.06 18.97 11.89
C ALA A 258 2.70 19.63 13.23
N VAL A 259 3.34 20.75 13.52
CA VAL A 259 3.00 21.58 14.69
C VAL A 259 2.25 22.81 14.20
N PRO A 260 0.98 22.99 14.57
CA PRO A 260 0.20 24.13 14.14
C PRO A 260 0.66 25.41 14.85
N PRO A 261 0.51 26.59 14.23
CA PRO A 261 0.86 27.86 14.84
C PRO A 261 -0.22 28.34 15.82
N ILE A 262 -0.58 27.46 16.77
CA ILE A 262 -1.56 27.75 17.83
C ILE A 262 -0.79 28.21 19.06
N PRO A 263 -1.09 29.40 19.62
CA PRO A 263 -0.44 29.90 20.82
C PRO A 263 -0.49 28.91 21.98
N GLY A 264 0.65 28.68 22.62
CA GLY A 264 0.80 27.80 23.76
C GLY A 264 1.01 26.31 23.45
N VAL A 265 0.78 25.85 22.22
CA VAL A 265 0.97 24.42 21.86
C VAL A 265 2.43 23.98 21.99
N LYS A 266 3.38 24.82 21.57
CA LYS A 266 4.82 24.49 21.65
C LYS A 266 5.38 24.66 23.05
N GLU A 267 4.83 25.59 23.79
CA GLU A 267 5.33 26.00 25.10
C GLU A 267 4.80 25.14 26.24
N ASN A 268 3.67 24.46 26.06
CA ASN A 268 3.05 23.65 27.08
C ASN A 268 3.57 22.21 27.02
N ALA A 269 4.26 21.75 28.05
CA ALA A 269 4.83 20.41 28.16
C ALA A 269 3.78 19.27 28.16
N ASN A 270 2.50 19.58 28.38
CA ASN A 270 1.41 18.60 28.29
C ASN A 270 0.84 18.47 26.87
N CYS A 271 1.28 19.32 25.94
CA CYS A 271 1.02 19.16 24.52
C CYS A 271 2.08 18.24 23.91
N VAL A 272 1.66 17.13 23.36
CA VAL A 272 2.53 16.15 22.72
C VAL A 272 2.08 15.84 21.30
N ASP A 273 3.00 15.42 20.46
CA ASP A 273 2.68 14.81 19.17
C ASP A 273 2.34 13.32 19.32
N SER A 274 2.14 12.62 18.20
CA SER A 274 1.86 11.18 18.20
C SER A 274 2.98 10.34 18.83
N THR A 275 4.24 10.76 18.70
CA THR A 275 5.38 10.08 19.31
C THR A 275 5.34 10.17 20.84
N GLY A 276 5.06 11.36 21.36
CA GLY A 276 4.90 11.58 22.80
C GLY A 276 3.71 10.80 23.37
N ALA A 277 2.58 10.79 22.65
CA ALA A 277 1.40 10.06 23.08
C ALA A 277 1.61 8.53 23.15
N LEU A 278 2.47 7.96 22.32
CA LEU A 278 2.84 6.54 22.38
C LEU A 278 3.72 6.19 23.58
N SER A 279 4.24 7.19 24.29
CA SER A 279 5.24 7.02 25.35
C SER A 279 4.85 7.71 26.67
N PHE A 280 3.57 7.89 26.94
CA PHE A 280 3.13 8.39 28.24
C PHE A 280 3.60 7.46 29.36
N GLU A 281 4.05 8.06 30.47
CA GLU A 281 4.51 7.33 31.67
C GLU A 281 3.35 6.63 32.41
N ALA A 282 2.13 7.18 32.28
CA ALA A 282 0.92 6.61 32.84
C ALA A 282 -0.27 6.85 31.89
N ILE A 283 -1.34 6.08 32.06
CA ILE A 283 -2.61 6.32 31.35
C ILE A 283 -3.17 7.65 31.85
N PRO A 284 -3.33 8.69 30.98
CA PRO A 284 -3.86 9.97 31.40
C PRO A 284 -5.34 9.86 31.77
N LYS A 285 -5.78 10.61 32.77
CA LYS A 285 -7.22 10.65 33.15
C LYS A 285 -8.06 11.29 32.07
N SER A 286 -7.52 12.32 31.40
CA SER A 286 -8.20 13.01 30.32
C SER A 286 -7.24 13.37 29.20
N LEU A 287 -7.70 13.25 27.95
CA LEU A 287 -6.95 13.52 26.74
C LEU A 287 -7.79 14.37 25.78
N LEU A 288 -7.29 15.55 25.42
CA LEU A 288 -7.86 16.33 24.35
C LEU A 288 -7.02 16.10 23.08
N VAL A 289 -7.67 15.67 22.00
CA VAL A 289 -7.04 15.39 20.70
C VAL A 289 -7.36 16.52 19.74
N ILE A 290 -6.34 17.22 19.27
CA ILE A 290 -6.47 18.25 18.22
C ILE A 290 -6.21 17.57 16.88
N GLY A 291 -7.28 17.38 16.09
CA GLY A 291 -7.29 16.72 14.79
C GLY A 291 -8.02 15.39 14.77
N GLY A 292 -9.01 15.28 13.92
CA GLY A 292 -9.87 14.10 13.69
C GLY A 292 -9.40 13.21 12.53
N GLY A 293 -8.11 13.28 12.16
CA GLY A 293 -7.48 12.38 11.19
C GLY A 293 -7.15 11.01 11.78
N VAL A 294 -6.60 10.10 10.94
CA VAL A 294 -6.34 8.69 11.30
C VAL A 294 -5.57 8.55 12.61
N ILE A 295 -4.47 9.29 12.78
CA ILE A 295 -3.60 9.21 13.96
C ILE A 295 -4.36 9.63 15.23
N GLY A 296 -5.08 10.75 15.16
CA GLY A 296 -5.86 11.27 16.29
C GLY A 296 -6.96 10.31 16.71
N ILE A 297 -7.70 9.76 15.74
CA ILE A 297 -8.83 8.86 15.98
C ILE A 297 -8.36 7.48 16.49
N GLU A 298 -7.27 6.92 15.98
CA GLU A 298 -6.72 5.67 16.50
C GLU A 298 -6.23 5.80 17.95
N LEU A 299 -5.49 6.85 18.27
CA LEU A 299 -5.04 7.09 19.65
C LEU A 299 -6.19 7.45 20.58
N ALA A 300 -7.19 8.22 20.10
CA ALA A 300 -8.43 8.47 20.84
C ALA A 300 -9.15 7.16 21.20
N THR A 301 -9.25 6.23 20.23
CA THR A 301 -9.83 4.89 20.43
C THR A 301 -9.06 4.10 21.48
N ALA A 302 -7.72 4.03 21.36
CA ALA A 302 -6.88 3.29 22.29
C ALA A 302 -7.01 3.81 23.73
N TYR A 303 -6.85 5.12 23.94
CA TYR A 303 -6.89 5.73 25.28
C TYR A 303 -8.30 5.69 25.90
N SER A 304 -9.35 5.88 25.10
CA SER A 304 -10.74 5.72 25.57
C SER A 304 -11.00 4.31 26.13
N LYS A 305 -10.50 3.26 25.45
CA LYS A 305 -10.61 1.87 25.94
C LYS A 305 -9.80 1.61 27.22
N PHE A 306 -8.68 2.30 27.41
CA PHE A 306 -7.92 2.29 28.68
C PHE A 306 -8.59 3.05 29.82
N GLY A 307 -9.70 3.76 29.55
CA GLY A 307 -10.48 4.48 30.57
C GLY A 307 -10.18 5.98 30.64
N THR A 308 -9.42 6.54 29.72
CA THR A 308 -9.18 7.98 29.58
C THR A 308 -10.46 8.69 29.09
N GLU A 309 -10.83 9.81 29.71
CA GLU A 309 -11.87 10.71 29.13
C GLU A 309 -11.31 11.41 27.89
N VAL A 310 -11.83 11.07 26.73
CA VAL A 310 -11.30 11.59 25.46
C VAL A 310 -12.25 12.61 24.83
N THR A 311 -11.67 13.75 24.44
CA THR A 311 -12.34 14.79 23.65
C THR A 311 -11.56 15.02 22.36
N VAL A 312 -12.21 14.88 21.19
CA VAL A 312 -11.63 15.15 19.87
C VAL A 312 -12.15 16.47 19.33
N VAL A 313 -11.25 17.35 18.92
CA VAL A 313 -11.53 18.65 18.30
C VAL A 313 -11.03 18.65 16.87
N GLU A 314 -11.96 18.73 15.92
CA GLU A 314 -11.67 18.74 14.47
C GLU A 314 -12.17 20.03 13.82
N ALA A 315 -11.30 20.69 13.07
CA ALA A 315 -11.64 21.93 12.38
C ALA A 315 -12.52 21.72 11.13
N ALA A 316 -12.40 20.55 10.51
CA ALA A 316 -13.21 20.17 9.36
C ALA A 316 -14.64 19.74 9.78
N PRO A 317 -15.60 19.72 8.83
CA PRO A 317 -16.99 19.32 9.12
C PRO A 317 -17.14 17.81 9.40
N LYS A 318 -16.19 16.98 9.00
CA LYS A 318 -16.19 15.53 9.25
C LYS A 318 -14.84 15.01 9.74
N LEU A 319 -14.86 13.93 10.50
CA LEU A 319 -13.67 13.15 10.82
C LEU A 319 -13.16 12.44 9.55
N LEU A 320 -11.91 12.00 9.57
CA LEU A 320 -11.31 11.18 8.51
C LEU A 320 -11.66 11.67 7.10
N PRO A 321 -11.26 12.90 6.71
CA PRO A 321 -11.77 13.57 5.51
C PRO A 321 -11.54 12.78 4.21
N MET A 322 -10.58 11.86 4.20
CA MET A 322 -10.25 11.01 3.03
C MET A 322 -11.12 9.74 2.93
N MET A 323 -11.89 9.41 3.97
CA MET A 323 -12.74 8.22 4.00
C MET A 323 -14.18 8.54 3.55
N ASP A 324 -14.95 7.51 3.16
CA ASP A 324 -16.36 7.66 2.81
C ASP A 324 -17.15 8.33 3.92
N GLY A 325 -17.89 9.37 3.58
CA GLY A 325 -18.55 10.24 4.55
C GLY A 325 -19.70 9.58 5.30
N GLU A 326 -20.43 8.68 4.65
CA GLU A 326 -21.54 7.94 5.27
C GLU A 326 -21.02 6.98 6.35
N LEU A 327 -19.99 6.20 6.03
CA LEU A 327 -19.39 5.27 7.00
C LEU A 327 -18.64 6.03 8.10
N THR A 328 -18.01 7.16 7.78
CA THR A 328 -17.42 8.06 8.79
C THR A 328 -18.46 8.56 9.78
N ALA A 329 -19.65 8.94 9.30
CA ALA A 329 -20.74 9.36 10.18
C ALA A 329 -21.26 8.21 11.07
N GLN A 330 -21.28 6.97 10.58
CA GLN A 330 -21.60 5.79 11.39
C GLN A 330 -20.53 5.57 12.47
N MET A 331 -19.26 5.60 12.10
CA MET A 331 -18.14 5.44 13.03
C MET A 331 -18.17 6.51 14.13
N ARG A 332 -18.42 7.78 13.78
CA ARG A 332 -18.57 8.86 14.76
C ARG A 332 -19.63 8.53 15.82
N LYS A 333 -20.83 8.10 15.40
CA LYS A 333 -21.91 7.71 16.32
C LYS A 333 -21.51 6.57 17.25
N ILE A 334 -20.76 5.59 16.73
CA ILE A 334 -20.25 4.48 17.52
C ILE A 334 -19.27 4.98 18.59
N MET A 335 -18.30 5.84 18.21
CA MET A 335 -17.35 6.42 19.15
C MET A 335 -18.04 7.28 20.23
N GLU A 336 -19.02 8.11 19.83
CA GLU A 336 -19.80 8.93 20.75
C GLU A 336 -20.62 8.05 21.73
N SER A 337 -21.22 6.95 21.26
CA SER A 337 -21.95 6.01 22.12
C SER A 337 -21.03 5.29 23.14
N ARG A 338 -19.73 5.23 22.86
CA ARG A 338 -18.69 4.68 23.74
C ARG A 338 -18.02 5.75 24.63
N GLY A 339 -18.56 6.96 24.65
CA GLY A 339 -18.16 8.03 25.57
C GLY A 339 -17.07 8.98 25.05
N VAL A 340 -16.65 8.87 23.80
CA VAL A 340 -15.74 9.85 23.20
C VAL A 340 -16.51 11.10 22.83
N LYS A 341 -16.09 12.26 23.33
CA LYS A 341 -16.66 13.56 22.94
C LYS A 341 -16.04 14.01 21.63
N ILE A 342 -16.86 14.34 20.61
CA ILE A 342 -16.39 14.74 19.29
C ILE A 342 -16.99 16.08 18.89
N MET A 343 -16.13 17.04 18.60
CA MET A 343 -16.49 18.36 18.09
C MET A 343 -15.88 18.53 16.70
N THR A 344 -16.73 18.72 15.69
CA THR A 344 -16.36 19.12 14.34
C THR A 344 -16.66 20.59 14.09
N GLU A 345 -16.10 21.20 13.03
CA GLU A 345 -16.17 22.64 12.78
C GLU A 345 -15.71 23.46 14.00
N ALA A 346 -14.76 22.88 14.76
CA ALA A 346 -14.26 23.39 16.02
C ALA A 346 -12.77 23.76 15.89
N LYS A 347 -12.41 25.00 16.22
CA LYS A 347 -11.05 25.52 16.06
C LYS A 347 -10.41 25.78 17.41
N VAL A 348 -9.27 25.17 17.66
CA VAL A 348 -8.45 25.50 18.82
C VAL A 348 -7.79 26.87 18.61
N GLN A 349 -8.01 27.78 19.56
CA GLN A 349 -7.55 29.15 19.52
C GLN A 349 -6.23 29.31 20.31
N SER A 350 -6.12 28.71 21.46
CA SER A 350 -4.93 28.72 22.32
C SER A 350 -4.91 27.56 23.29
N VAL A 351 -3.72 27.29 23.84
CA VAL A 351 -3.49 26.35 24.91
C VAL A 351 -2.74 27.07 26.05
N GLU A 352 -3.30 27.04 27.23
CA GLU A 352 -2.74 27.67 28.44
C GLU A 352 -2.36 26.60 29.45
N ALA A 353 -1.45 26.92 30.38
CA ALA A 353 -1.17 26.05 31.52
C ALA A 353 -2.38 26.02 32.46
N ALA A 354 -2.72 24.84 32.96
CA ALA A 354 -3.70 24.63 34.02
C ALA A 354 -3.02 24.11 35.28
N ALA A 355 -3.74 24.06 36.40
CA ALA A 355 -3.20 23.49 37.64
C ALA A 355 -2.76 22.03 37.47
N VAL A 356 -3.49 21.28 36.66
CA VAL A 356 -3.13 19.94 36.16
C VAL A 356 -3.36 19.90 34.64
N GLY A 357 -2.29 19.66 33.88
CA GLY A 357 -2.40 19.53 32.43
C GLY A 357 -2.47 20.86 31.67
N ALA A 358 -3.47 21.02 30.82
CA ALA A 358 -3.64 22.15 29.93
C ALA A 358 -5.09 22.61 29.86
N LYS A 359 -5.30 23.91 29.66
CA LYS A 359 -6.61 24.52 29.35
C LYS A 359 -6.62 24.95 27.90
N VAL A 360 -7.53 24.40 27.12
CA VAL A 360 -7.62 24.59 25.66
C VAL A 360 -8.82 25.43 25.35
N GLN A 361 -8.62 26.55 24.66
CA GLN A 361 -9.68 27.42 24.18
C GLN A 361 -10.12 26.94 22.79
N VAL A 362 -11.39 26.58 22.67
CA VAL A 362 -11.96 26.02 21.43
C VAL A 362 -13.14 26.86 20.98
N GLU A 363 -13.10 27.35 19.75
CA GLU A 363 -14.22 28.04 19.11
C GLU A 363 -15.11 27.02 18.40
N VAL A 364 -16.39 27.00 18.77
CA VAL A 364 -17.45 26.18 18.15
C VAL A 364 -18.65 27.05 17.89
N GLY A 365 -19.10 27.14 16.64
CA GLY A 365 -20.28 27.97 16.27
C GLY A 365 -20.12 29.45 16.63
N GLY A 366 -18.92 30.00 16.55
CA GLY A 366 -18.60 31.39 16.88
C GLY A 366 -18.51 31.69 18.39
N LYS A 367 -18.56 30.67 19.25
CA LYS A 367 -18.41 30.82 20.70
C LYS A 367 -17.17 30.10 21.18
N VAL A 368 -16.35 30.79 21.98
CA VAL A 368 -15.18 30.20 22.60
C VAL A 368 -15.57 29.49 23.90
N GLN A 369 -15.16 28.23 24.03
CA GLN A 369 -15.34 27.40 25.22
C GLN A 369 -13.99 26.89 25.70
N ALA A 370 -13.80 26.76 27.00
CA ALA A 370 -12.59 26.23 27.61
C ALA A 370 -12.77 24.76 27.99
N PHE A 371 -11.78 23.95 27.65
CA PHE A 371 -11.69 22.54 28.00
C PHE A 371 -10.38 22.30 28.76
N GLU A 372 -10.44 21.55 29.85
CA GLU A 372 -9.26 21.14 30.61
C GLU A 372 -8.96 19.67 30.33
N ALA A 373 -7.70 19.33 30.13
CA ALA A 373 -7.23 17.97 29.93
C ALA A 373 -5.84 17.77 30.55
N GLU A 374 -5.59 16.59 31.10
CA GLU A 374 -4.27 16.23 31.63
C GLU A 374 -3.21 16.22 30.53
N LYS A 375 -3.56 15.72 29.33
CA LYS A 375 -2.72 15.72 28.16
C LYS A 375 -3.46 16.25 26.93
N VAL A 376 -2.71 16.86 26.02
CA VAL A 376 -3.22 17.32 24.71
C VAL A 376 -2.39 16.65 23.63
N LEU A 377 -3.06 15.86 22.77
CA LEU A 377 -2.45 15.27 21.59
C LEU A 377 -2.63 16.19 20.38
N VAL A 378 -1.55 16.59 19.76
CA VAL A 378 -1.54 17.37 18.52
C VAL A 378 -1.40 16.42 17.33
N ALA A 379 -2.48 16.17 16.60
CA ALA A 379 -2.57 15.21 15.50
C ALA A 379 -3.14 15.85 14.23
N VAL A 380 -2.72 17.09 13.90
CA VAL A 380 -3.23 17.90 12.77
C VAL A 380 -2.62 17.53 11.42
N GLY A 381 -1.89 16.43 11.34
CA GLY A 381 -1.25 15.93 10.13
C GLY A 381 0.27 15.84 10.22
N ARG A 382 0.90 15.61 9.07
CA ARG A 382 2.34 15.44 8.93
C ARG A 382 2.88 16.36 7.84
N ARG A 383 4.15 16.76 7.94
CA ARG A 383 4.88 17.49 6.90
C ARG A 383 6.06 16.68 6.41
N THR A 384 6.48 16.88 5.18
CA THR A 384 7.67 16.25 4.59
C THR A 384 8.92 16.57 5.40
N ASP A 385 9.84 15.61 5.49
CA ASP A 385 11.10 15.74 6.23
C ASP A 385 12.30 15.86 5.27
N THR A 386 12.18 16.83 4.36
CA THR A 386 13.16 17.11 3.30
C THR A 386 14.06 18.31 3.61
N GLU A 387 13.78 19.02 4.69
CA GLU A 387 14.62 20.10 5.18
C GLU A 387 16.03 19.58 5.51
N GLY A 388 17.05 20.24 4.99
CA GLY A 388 18.44 19.80 5.15
C GLY A 388 18.97 18.83 4.08
N LEU A 389 18.12 18.32 3.18
CA LEU A 389 18.57 17.52 2.03
C LEU A 389 19.30 18.33 0.96
N ASN A 390 19.18 19.66 1.00
CA ASN A 390 19.78 20.59 0.03
C ASN A 390 19.25 20.39 -1.42
N LEU A 391 17.95 20.17 -1.56
CA LEU A 391 17.28 19.87 -2.84
C LEU A 391 17.49 20.95 -3.89
N ASP A 392 17.40 22.24 -3.50
CA ASP A 392 17.50 23.38 -4.41
C ASP A 392 18.88 23.52 -5.03
N ALA A 393 19.95 23.15 -4.30
CA ALA A 393 21.32 23.20 -4.82
C ALA A 393 21.58 22.24 -5.99
N VAL A 394 20.80 21.18 -6.11
CA VAL A 394 20.88 20.21 -7.21
C VAL A 394 19.72 20.31 -8.19
N GLY A 395 18.79 21.26 -7.95
CA GLY A 395 17.68 21.56 -8.83
C GLY A 395 16.54 20.54 -8.81
N ILE A 396 16.36 19.80 -7.69
CA ILE A 396 15.22 18.89 -7.52
C ILE A 396 13.94 19.70 -7.31
N ALA A 397 12.98 19.51 -8.22
CA ALA A 397 11.70 20.19 -8.17
C ALA A 397 10.89 19.79 -6.93
N ASN A 398 10.47 20.81 -6.17
CA ASN A 398 9.66 20.59 -4.98
C ASN A 398 8.71 21.78 -4.72
N ASP A 399 7.56 21.51 -4.08
CA ASP A 399 6.66 22.53 -3.55
C ASP A 399 6.72 22.50 -2.01
N ARG A 400 7.39 23.47 -1.41
CA ARG A 400 7.54 23.56 0.06
C ARG A 400 8.05 22.26 0.68
N GLY A 401 9.08 21.66 0.07
CA GLY A 401 9.69 20.41 0.49
C GLY A 401 8.97 19.14 0.02
N ARG A 402 7.85 19.25 -0.72
CA ARG A 402 7.17 18.11 -1.35
C ARG A 402 7.82 17.82 -2.68
N ILE A 403 8.58 16.76 -2.78
CA ILE A 403 9.30 16.40 -4.01
C ILE A 403 8.32 15.98 -5.10
N THR A 404 8.50 16.52 -6.31
CA THR A 404 7.70 16.16 -7.48
C THR A 404 8.32 15.00 -8.23
N VAL A 405 7.50 13.97 -8.53
CA VAL A 405 7.89 12.80 -9.31
C VAL A 405 6.81 12.44 -10.34
N ASN A 406 7.24 11.72 -11.39
CA ASN A 406 6.34 11.04 -12.33
C ASN A 406 5.87 9.68 -11.78
N ASP A 407 5.09 8.92 -12.55
CA ASP A 407 4.56 7.61 -12.13
C ASP A 407 5.64 6.50 -12.06
N LYS A 408 6.84 6.75 -12.57
CA LYS A 408 8.03 5.91 -12.41
C LYS A 408 8.87 6.26 -11.18
N MET A 409 8.37 7.15 -10.32
CA MET A 409 9.04 7.71 -9.14
C MET A 409 10.30 8.52 -9.47
N GLU A 410 10.50 8.94 -10.72
CA GLU A 410 11.62 9.76 -11.15
C GLU A 410 11.39 11.23 -10.83
N THR A 411 12.39 11.91 -10.30
CA THR A 411 12.42 13.37 -10.19
C THR A 411 12.79 14.00 -11.54
N ASN A 412 12.76 15.33 -11.61
CA ASN A 412 13.29 16.05 -12.78
C ASN A 412 14.82 15.97 -12.93
N VAL A 413 15.54 15.44 -11.94
CA VAL A 413 17.00 15.24 -11.99
C VAL A 413 17.28 13.79 -12.40
N PRO A 414 17.97 13.54 -13.51
CA PRO A 414 18.26 12.18 -13.98
C PRO A 414 18.95 11.34 -12.91
N ASN A 415 18.56 10.07 -12.79
CA ASN A 415 19.07 9.10 -11.82
C ASN A 415 18.73 9.39 -10.34
N VAL A 416 17.83 10.36 -10.08
CA VAL A 416 17.34 10.65 -8.74
C VAL A 416 15.84 10.37 -8.69
N TYR A 417 15.45 9.52 -7.75
CA TYR A 417 14.08 9.07 -7.49
C TYR A 417 13.63 9.56 -6.12
N ALA A 418 12.31 9.66 -5.89
CA ALA A 418 11.77 9.96 -4.57
C ALA A 418 10.49 9.18 -4.30
N ILE A 419 10.28 8.75 -3.05
CA ILE A 419 9.19 7.86 -2.65
C ILE A 419 8.63 8.20 -1.27
N GLY A 420 7.39 7.79 -1.03
CA GLY A 420 6.74 7.86 0.28
C GLY A 420 6.36 9.27 0.70
N ASP A 421 6.39 9.49 2.01
CA ASP A 421 5.86 10.70 2.63
C ASP A 421 6.54 11.99 2.17
N CYS A 422 7.79 11.94 1.72
CA CYS A 422 8.49 13.12 1.21
C CYS A 422 7.88 13.71 -0.09
N LEU A 423 6.99 12.96 -0.75
CA LEU A 423 6.20 13.45 -1.87
C LEU A 423 5.03 14.34 -1.44
N GLY A 424 4.61 14.27 -0.16
CA GLY A 424 3.49 15.06 0.37
C GLY A 424 2.11 14.69 -0.19
N LYS A 425 1.98 13.53 -0.86
CA LYS A 425 0.73 13.00 -1.43
C LYS A 425 0.07 12.03 -0.44
N VAL A 426 0.19 10.74 -0.65
CA VAL A 426 -0.38 9.68 0.21
C VAL A 426 0.70 9.22 1.19
N MET A 427 0.52 9.53 2.50
CA MET A 427 1.51 9.21 3.54
C MET A 427 1.15 7.90 4.25
N LEU A 428 1.26 6.78 3.53
CA LEU A 428 0.97 5.42 4.01
C LEU A 428 2.19 4.51 3.79
N ALA A 429 2.46 3.65 4.76
CA ALA A 429 3.65 2.79 4.74
C ALA A 429 3.67 1.83 3.55
N HIS A 430 2.54 1.18 3.24
CA HIS A 430 2.39 0.26 2.11
C HIS A 430 2.50 0.98 0.75
N VAL A 431 2.02 2.23 0.66
CA VAL A 431 2.21 3.08 -0.53
C VAL A 431 3.69 3.39 -0.72
N ALA A 432 4.38 3.79 0.34
CA ALA A 432 5.83 4.03 0.28
C ALA A 432 6.60 2.77 -0.12
N SER A 433 6.18 1.58 0.35
CA SER A 433 6.79 0.30 -0.04
C SER A 433 6.60 0.00 -1.53
N ALA A 434 5.38 0.09 -2.05
CA ALA A 434 5.10 -0.12 -3.47
C ALA A 434 5.86 0.89 -4.37
N GLN A 435 5.89 2.16 -3.97
CA GLN A 435 6.71 3.17 -4.65
C GLN A 435 8.21 2.85 -4.58
N GLY A 436 8.66 2.21 -3.48
CA GLY A 436 10.04 1.78 -3.28
C GLY A 436 10.45 0.68 -4.26
N GLU A 437 9.58 -0.28 -4.52
CA GLU A 437 9.80 -1.32 -5.52
C GLU A 437 9.92 -0.70 -6.92
N VAL A 438 8.95 0.14 -7.33
CA VAL A 438 8.95 0.84 -8.62
C VAL A 438 10.20 1.70 -8.80
N ALA A 439 10.60 2.47 -7.79
CA ALA A 439 11.81 3.29 -7.86
C ALA A 439 13.09 2.45 -8.01
N ALA A 440 13.19 1.32 -7.28
CA ALA A 440 14.33 0.42 -7.36
C ALA A 440 14.41 -0.27 -8.73
N GLU A 441 13.30 -0.73 -9.27
CA GLU A 441 13.19 -1.34 -10.60
C GLU A 441 13.63 -0.36 -11.69
N ASN A 442 13.09 0.84 -11.71
CA ASN A 442 13.49 1.88 -12.67
C ASN A 442 14.94 2.33 -12.50
N ALA A 443 15.45 2.39 -11.27
CA ALA A 443 16.86 2.71 -11.02
C ALA A 443 17.80 1.66 -11.61
N LEU A 444 17.38 0.40 -11.69
CA LEU A 444 18.17 -0.72 -12.23
C LEU A 444 17.86 -1.03 -13.71
N GLY A 445 17.01 -0.23 -14.36
CA GLY A 445 16.78 -0.26 -15.80
C GLY A 445 15.56 -1.06 -16.24
N GLU A 446 14.66 -1.39 -15.31
CA GLU A 446 13.31 -1.88 -15.63
C GLU A 446 12.39 -0.71 -16.05
N ASP A 447 11.16 -1.01 -16.46
CA ASP A 447 10.15 -0.01 -16.86
C ASP A 447 8.85 -0.19 -16.02
N ALA A 448 8.98 0.05 -14.72
CA ALA A 448 7.88 -0.11 -13.77
C ALA A 448 7.09 1.20 -13.59
N VAL A 449 5.76 1.08 -13.45
CA VAL A 449 4.84 2.20 -13.24
C VAL A 449 4.04 1.98 -11.95
N TYR A 450 3.96 3.02 -11.12
CA TYR A 450 3.17 2.97 -9.90
C TYR A 450 1.68 3.20 -10.19
N ASN A 451 0.85 2.22 -9.82
CA ASN A 451 -0.60 2.33 -9.89
C ASN A 451 -1.19 2.69 -8.51
N GLY A 452 -1.59 3.93 -8.34
CA GLY A 452 -2.20 4.43 -7.10
C GLY A 452 -3.68 4.08 -6.91
N ALA A 453 -4.37 3.52 -7.90
CA ALA A 453 -5.79 3.21 -7.83
C ALA A 453 -6.11 2.11 -6.80
N THR A 454 -5.15 1.24 -6.53
CA THR A 454 -5.28 0.10 -5.61
C THR A 454 -4.81 0.40 -4.18
N ASN A 455 -4.54 1.66 -3.83
CA ASN A 455 -4.09 2.04 -2.50
C ASN A 455 -5.21 1.90 -1.46
N PRO A 456 -5.19 0.94 -0.53
CA PRO A 456 -6.17 0.89 0.53
C PRO A 456 -5.84 1.91 1.63
N SER A 457 -6.87 2.51 2.21
CA SER A 457 -6.79 3.32 3.41
C SER A 457 -7.37 2.54 4.58
N CYS A 458 -6.61 2.38 5.66
CA CYS A 458 -7.00 1.59 6.83
C CYS A 458 -6.92 2.44 8.10
N VAL A 459 -7.97 2.39 8.91
CA VAL A 459 -8.06 3.02 10.22
C VAL A 459 -8.40 1.94 11.24
N TYR A 460 -7.50 1.73 12.19
CA TYR A 460 -7.58 0.65 13.18
C TYR A 460 -8.35 1.11 14.42
N THR A 461 -9.59 1.51 14.18
CA THR A 461 -10.57 1.83 15.24
C THR A 461 -11.32 0.57 15.67
N ASP A 462 -12.33 0.71 16.48
CA ASP A 462 -13.28 -0.35 16.82
C ASP A 462 -14.71 0.17 16.61
N PRO A 463 -15.43 -0.36 15.58
CA PRO A 463 -14.94 -1.29 14.56
C PRO A 463 -13.87 -0.68 13.66
N GLU A 464 -13.06 -1.52 12.98
CA GLU A 464 -12.12 -1.09 11.98
C GLU A 464 -12.80 -0.41 10.79
N PHE A 465 -12.08 0.50 10.14
CA PHE A 465 -12.57 1.17 8.94
C PHE A 465 -11.53 1.09 7.83
N ALA A 466 -11.93 0.54 6.68
CA ALA A 466 -11.05 0.46 5.50
C ALA A 466 -11.79 0.91 4.23
N GLY A 467 -11.03 1.40 3.25
CA GLY A 467 -11.58 1.78 1.95
C GLY A 467 -10.51 1.75 0.87
N VAL A 468 -10.91 1.44 -0.35
CA VAL A 468 -10.07 1.47 -1.54
C VAL A 468 -10.86 2.00 -2.73
N GLY A 469 -10.18 2.67 -3.66
CA GLY A 469 -10.80 3.29 -4.82
C GLY A 469 -11.56 4.58 -4.49
N LEU A 470 -12.60 4.89 -5.25
CA LEU A 470 -13.36 6.13 -5.13
C LEU A 470 -14.35 6.09 -3.96
N THR A 471 -14.42 7.19 -3.21
CA THR A 471 -15.57 7.44 -2.34
C THR A 471 -16.76 7.93 -3.16
N GLU A 472 -17.97 7.85 -2.62
CA GLU A 472 -19.15 8.37 -3.30
C GLU A 472 -19.06 9.87 -3.57
N GLU A 473 -18.46 10.63 -2.63
CA GLU A 473 -18.22 12.05 -2.81
C GLU A 473 -17.26 12.32 -3.97
N LYS A 474 -16.19 11.50 -4.09
CA LYS A 474 -15.20 11.66 -5.16
C LYS A 474 -15.77 11.27 -6.52
N ALA A 475 -16.59 10.22 -6.61
CA ALA A 475 -17.28 9.84 -7.82
C ALA A 475 -18.23 10.96 -8.30
N LYS A 476 -18.97 11.61 -7.38
CA LYS A 476 -19.80 12.79 -7.68
C LYS A 476 -18.98 13.98 -8.16
N GLU A 477 -17.88 14.30 -7.47
CA GLU A 477 -16.98 15.39 -7.85
C GLU A 477 -16.41 15.23 -9.27
N LEU A 478 -16.06 13.97 -9.63
CA LEU A 478 -15.53 13.62 -10.95
C LEU A 478 -16.61 13.49 -12.03
N GLY A 479 -17.90 13.57 -11.68
CA GLY A 479 -19.01 13.42 -12.62
C GLY A 479 -19.18 12.00 -13.17
N ILE A 480 -18.63 10.99 -12.47
CA ILE A 480 -18.72 9.58 -12.85
C ILE A 480 -20.14 9.08 -12.55
N ALA A 481 -20.79 8.44 -13.52
CA ALA A 481 -22.07 7.78 -13.32
C ALA A 481 -21.85 6.44 -12.59
N TYR A 482 -22.49 6.26 -11.43
CA TYR A 482 -22.29 5.11 -10.57
C TYR A 482 -23.59 4.56 -9.99
N THR A 483 -23.52 3.34 -9.46
CA THR A 483 -24.51 2.72 -8.59
C THR A 483 -23.87 2.38 -7.24
N VAL A 484 -24.71 2.24 -6.20
CA VAL A 484 -24.23 1.96 -4.84
C VAL A 484 -24.91 0.70 -4.31
N GLY A 485 -24.12 -0.25 -3.82
CA GLY A 485 -24.59 -1.39 -3.03
C GLY A 485 -24.20 -1.23 -1.57
N LYS A 486 -25.10 -1.57 -0.64
CA LYS A 486 -24.84 -1.49 0.80
C LYS A 486 -25.33 -2.74 1.50
N PHE A 487 -24.53 -3.24 2.42
CA PHE A 487 -24.91 -4.37 3.26
C PHE A 487 -24.59 -4.08 4.73
N PRO A 488 -25.61 -4.04 5.61
CA PRO A 488 -25.39 -3.86 7.04
C PRO A 488 -24.88 -5.17 7.65
N LEU A 489 -23.82 -5.10 8.46
CA LEU A 489 -23.19 -6.28 9.05
C LEU A 489 -24.06 -7.00 10.09
N MET A 490 -25.12 -6.36 10.58
CA MET A 490 -26.14 -7.01 11.41
C MET A 490 -26.89 -8.14 10.68
N ALA A 491 -26.80 -8.22 9.35
CA ALA A 491 -27.35 -9.31 8.55
C ALA A 491 -26.29 -10.42 8.24
N ASN A 492 -25.06 -10.30 8.75
CA ASN A 492 -24.00 -11.29 8.58
C ASN A 492 -23.76 -12.07 9.89
N GLY A 493 -23.94 -13.39 9.86
CA GLY A 493 -23.84 -14.23 11.06
C GLY A 493 -22.48 -14.18 11.74
N LYS A 494 -21.37 -14.12 10.99
CA LYS A 494 -20.03 -14.03 11.58
C LYS A 494 -19.79 -12.68 12.27
N SER A 495 -20.28 -11.58 11.68
CA SER A 495 -20.21 -10.26 12.29
C SER A 495 -21.04 -10.17 13.58
N LEU A 496 -22.22 -10.79 13.61
CA LEU A 496 -23.02 -10.88 14.83
C LEU A 496 -22.25 -11.56 15.97
N ILE A 497 -21.53 -12.65 15.66
CA ILE A 497 -20.72 -13.38 16.65
C ILE A 497 -19.54 -12.52 17.14
N MET A 498 -18.92 -11.72 16.26
CA MET A 498 -17.69 -11.00 16.58
C MET A 498 -17.90 -9.68 17.31
N ASN A 499 -18.85 -8.85 16.86
CA ASN A 499 -19.05 -7.51 17.38
C ASN A 499 -20.52 -7.06 17.42
N GLY A 500 -21.47 -8.01 17.47
CA GLY A 500 -22.90 -7.69 17.44
C GLY A 500 -23.42 -7.17 16.10
N GLY A 501 -22.67 -7.37 15.01
CA GLY A 501 -23.06 -6.93 13.67
C GLY A 501 -22.93 -5.42 13.44
N VAL A 502 -22.11 -4.75 14.23
CA VAL A 502 -21.87 -3.30 14.09
C VAL A 502 -21.07 -3.00 12.84
N GLY A 503 -21.64 -2.11 12.00
CA GLY A 503 -20.98 -1.64 10.78
C GLY A 503 -21.71 -1.96 9.49
N SER A 504 -21.06 -1.68 8.35
CA SER A 504 -21.61 -1.92 7.01
C SER A 504 -20.52 -1.94 5.95
N ILE A 505 -20.84 -2.56 4.81
CA ILE A 505 -20.02 -2.54 3.60
C ILE A 505 -20.74 -1.73 2.52
N LYS A 506 -20.00 -0.92 1.78
CA LYS A 506 -20.50 -0.07 0.70
C LYS A 506 -19.64 -0.27 -0.56
N PHE A 507 -20.29 -0.66 -1.65
CA PHE A 507 -19.71 -0.73 -2.99
C PHE A 507 -20.12 0.47 -3.83
N ILE A 508 -19.20 0.95 -4.66
CA ILE A 508 -19.42 1.96 -5.68
C ILE A 508 -19.02 1.32 -7.01
N LEU A 509 -19.97 1.17 -7.91
CA LEU A 509 -19.80 0.52 -9.21
C LEU A 509 -20.01 1.51 -10.34
N GLY A 510 -19.25 1.39 -11.42
CA GLY A 510 -19.52 2.07 -12.65
C GLY A 510 -20.89 1.71 -13.21
N LYS A 511 -21.62 2.70 -13.72
CA LYS A 511 -23.00 2.45 -14.20
C LYS A 511 -23.05 1.69 -15.52
N GLU A 512 -22.07 1.88 -16.37
CA GLU A 512 -22.02 1.32 -17.72
C GLU A 512 -21.42 -0.09 -17.74
N TYR A 513 -20.20 -0.25 -17.25
CA TYR A 513 -19.45 -1.51 -17.31
C TYR A 513 -19.53 -2.34 -16.03
N LYS A 514 -20.13 -1.81 -14.97
CA LYS A 514 -20.27 -2.48 -13.67
C LYS A 514 -18.95 -2.82 -13.00
N GLU A 515 -17.88 -2.12 -13.38
CA GLU A 515 -16.56 -2.23 -12.78
C GLU A 515 -16.57 -1.72 -11.32
N VAL A 516 -15.72 -2.30 -10.48
CA VAL A 516 -15.59 -1.90 -9.09
C VAL A 516 -14.78 -0.60 -9.02
N LEU A 517 -15.45 0.52 -8.75
CA LEU A 517 -14.81 1.85 -8.61
C LEU A 517 -14.30 2.11 -7.20
N GLY A 518 -14.97 1.57 -6.20
CA GLY A 518 -14.57 1.76 -4.80
C GLY A 518 -15.34 0.85 -3.84
N VAL A 519 -14.68 0.49 -2.75
CA VAL A 519 -15.27 -0.32 -1.68
C VAL A 519 -14.86 0.27 -0.33
N HIS A 520 -15.83 0.39 0.57
CA HIS A 520 -15.62 0.93 1.91
C HIS A 520 -16.26 0.01 2.93
N ILE A 521 -15.52 -0.35 3.98
CA ILE A 521 -15.90 -1.34 5.00
C ILE A 521 -15.73 -0.71 6.38
N LEU A 522 -16.79 -0.60 7.13
CA LEU A 522 -16.76 -0.32 8.56
C LEU A 522 -17.22 -1.57 9.29
N GLY A 523 -16.33 -2.24 10.01
CA GLY A 523 -16.69 -3.51 10.65
C GLY A 523 -15.49 -4.31 11.12
N PRO A 524 -15.72 -5.51 11.69
CA PRO A 524 -14.62 -6.37 12.15
C PRO A 524 -13.77 -6.82 10.98
N ARG A 525 -12.45 -6.77 11.15
CA ARG A 525 -11.46 -7.16 10.14
C ARG A 525 -11.54 -6.37 8.83
N ALA A 526 -12.07 -5.16 8.83
CA ALA A 526 -12.17 -4.34 7.63
C ALA A 526 -10.80 -4.14 6.97
N THR A 527 -9.74 -4.01 7.77
CA THR A 527 -8.36 -3.80 7.30
C THR A 527 -7.75 -5.03 6.63
N ASP A 528 -8.21 -6.24 6.96
CA ASP A 528 -7.83 -7.49 6.28
C ASP A 528 -8.69 -7.72 5.01
N LEU A 529 -10.00 -7.45 5.10
CA LEU A 529 -10.95 -7.69 4.01
C LEU A 529 -10.72 -6.81 2.78
N ILE A 530 -10.21 -5.59 2.98
CA ILE A 530 -10.04 -4.61 1.91
C ILE A 530 -9.04 -5.07 0.84
N GLY A 531 -8.18 -6.05 1.15
CA GLY A 531 -7.22 -6.62 0.21
C GLY A 531 -7.88 -7.28 -1.00
N GLU A 532 -8.97 -8.03 -0.81
CA GLU A 532 -9.78 -8.61 -1.89
C GLU A 532 -10.34 -7.51 -2.80
N CYS A 533 -10.85 -6.44 -2.20
CA CYS A 533 -11.42 -5.32 -2.95
C CYS A 533 -10.35 -4.53 -3.72
N ALA A 534 -9.15 -4.39 -3.15
CA ALA A 534 -8.02 -3.76 -3.83
C ALA A 534 -7.57 -4.59 -5.04
N LEU A 535 -7.52 -5.92 -4.90
CA LEU A 535 -7.23 -6.84 -6.00
C LEU A 535 -8.29 -6.72 -7.12
N ALA A 536 -9.57 -6.68 -6.75
CA ALA A 536 -10.65 -6.53 -7.71
C ALA A 536 -10.52 -5.24 -8.55
N ILE A 537 -10.21 -4.10 -7.90
CA ILE A 537 -9.96 -2.83 -8.60
C ILE A 537 -8.72 -2.94 -9.51
N GLY A 538 -7.64 -3.55 -9.01
CA GLY A 538 -6.40 -3.71 -9.78
C GLY A 538 -6.53 -4.60 -11.01
N MET A 539 -7.47 -5.53 -10.98
CA MET A 539 -7.82 -6.41 -12.10
C MET A 539 -8.95 -5.87 -12.98
N GLU A 540 -9.43 -4.65 -12.70
CA GLU A 540 -10.59 -4.06 -13.38
C GLU A 540 -11.83 -4.97 -13.33
N ALA A 541 -11.97 -5.71 -12.20
CA ALA A 541 -13.07 -6.66 -12.03
C ALA A 541 -14.42 -5.97 -12.04
N THR A 542 -15.41 -6.67 -12.61
CA THR A 542 -16.80 -6.27 -12.57
C THR A 542 -17.48 -6.79 -11.30
N VAL A 543 -18.66 -6.29 -11.02
CA VAL A 543 -19.48 -6.79 -9.89
C VAL A 543 -19.79 -8.29 -10.01
N GLU A 544 -19.95 -8.81 -11.23
CA GLU A 544 -20.24 -10.23 -11.47
C GLU A 544 -19.05 -11.13 -11.07
N ASP A 545 -17.81 -10.67 -11.18
CA ASP A 545 -16.63 -11.42 -10.74
C ASP A 545 -16.64 -11.60 -9.22
N ILE A 546 -17.01 -10.56 -8.47
CA ILE A 546 -17.20 -10.65 -7.01
C ILE A 546 -18.37 -11.58 -6.67
N ILE A 547 -19.50 -11.47 -7.36
CA ILE A 547 -20.68 -12.28 -7.12
C ILE A 547 -20.44 -13.76 -7.43
N ALA A 548 -19.68 -14.06 -8.48
CA ALA A 548 -19.32 -15.42 -8.88
C ALA A 548 -18.31 -16.08 -7.95
N THR A 549 -17.50 -15.27 -7.23
CA THR A 549 -16.52 -15.78 -6.27
C THR A 549 -17.23 -16.44 -5.08
N ILE A 550 -16.82 -17.67 -4.75
CA ILE A 550 -17.37 -18.43 -3.62
C ILE A 550 -16.67 -17.97 -2.33
N HIS A 551 -17.43 -17.35 -1.43
CA HIS A 551 -16.94 -16.96 -0.11
C HIS A 551 -17.25 -18.06 0.91
N ALA A 552 -16.28 -18.34 1.78
CA ALA A 552 -16.43 -19.38 2.80
C ALA A 552 -17.48 -19.00 3.85
N HIS A 553 -18.21 -20.00 4.36
CA HIS A 553 -19.25 -19.81 5.42
C HIS A 553 -18.82 -20.50 6.72
N PRO A 554 -18.98 -19.86 7.91
CA PRO A 554 -19.38 -18.46 8.13
C PRO A 554 -18.17 -17.53 8.20
N THR A 555 -18.17 -16.47 7.40
CA THR A 555 -17.10 -15.45 7.38
C THR A 555 -17.69 -14.04 7.27
N VAL A 556 -16.86 -13.02 7.55
CA VAL A 556 -17.24 -11.63 7.30
C VAL A 556 -17.16 -11.30 5.80
N THR A 557 -16.31 -12.01 5.03
CA THR A 557 -16.15 -11.79 3.57
C THR A 557 -17.45 -12.04 2.80
N GLU A 558 -18.36 -12.90 3.29
CA GLU A 558 -19.70 -13.07 2.69
C GLU A 558 -20.45 -11.75 2.56
N ALA A 559 -20.22 -10.81 3.47
CA ALA A 559 -20.83 -9.49 3.43
C ALA A 559 -20.28 -8.63 2.28
N VAL A 560 -19.07 -8.88 1.79
CA VAL A 560 -18.51 -8.25 0.58
C VAL A 560 -19.34 -8.66 -0.63
N ARG A 561 -19.60 -9.96 -0.79
CA ARG A 561 -20.45 -10.50 -1.86
C ARG A 561 -21.90 -9.99 -1.76
N GLU A 562 -22.46 -9.93 -0.57
CA GLU A 562 -23.83 -9.42 -0.36
C GLU A 562 -23.96 -7.93 -0.70
N ALA A 563 -22.93 -7.12 -0.39
CA ALA A 563 -22.92 -5.71 -0.77
C ALA A 563 -22.81 -5.52 -2.29
N ALA A 564 -22.04 -6.38 -2.98
CA ALA A 564 -21.99 -6.45 -4.43
C ALA A 564 -23.36 -6.85 -5.04
N LEU A 565 -24.01 -7.88 -4.50
CA LEU A 565 -25.36 -8.27 -4.87
C LEU A 565 -26.39 -7.15 -4.66
N ALA A 566 -26.26 -6.40 -3.55
CA ALA A 566 -27.16 -5.28 -3.26
C ALA A 566 -27.05 -4.15 -4.29
N ALA A 567 -25.87 -3.92 -4.87
CA ALA A 567 -25.68 -2.94 -5.94
C ALA A 567 -26.49 -3.29 -7.20
N GLU A 568 -26.71 -4.58 -7.46
CA GLU A 568 -27.52 -5.10 -8.57
C GLU A 568 -28.95 -5.46 -8.15
N LYS A 569 -29.38 -5.08 -6.96
CA LYS A 569 -30.71 -5.41 -6.39
C LYS A 569 -30.96 -6.93 -6.31
N ARG A 570 -29.91 -7.69 -6.04
CA ARG A 570 -29.90 -9.17 -6.00
C ARG A 570 -29.52 -9.69 -4.59
N ALA A 571 -29.43 -8.82 -3.59
CA ALA A 571 -29.09 -9.23 -2.22
C ALA A 571 -30.02 -10.36 -1.73
N ILE A 572 -29.46 -11.32 -1.04
CA ILE A 572 -30.20 -12.50 -0.53
C ILE A 572 -30.63 -12.28 0.93
N HIS A 573 -29.74 -11.70 1.74
CA HIS A 573 -29.92 -11.61 3.18
C HIS A 573 -30.46 -10.24 3.66
N ILE A 574 -30.76 -9.34 2.74
CA ILE A 574 -31.48 -8.08 3.00
C ILE A 574 -32.51 -7.81 1.91
N PRO A 575 -33.58 -7.03 2.21
CA PRO A 575 -34.54 -6.61 1.19
C PRO A 575 -33.88 -5.75 0.10
N ASN A 576 -34.17 -6.07 -1.18
CA ASN A 576 -33.75 -5.25 -2.31
C ASN A 576 -34.66 -4.02 -2.44
N LYS A 577 -34.09 -2.83 -2.43
CA LYS A 577 -34.78 -1.54 -2.53
C LYS A 577 -34.58 -0.87 -3.89
#